data_b18c69ef9d9bc6813655243616345ca5
#
_entry.id   b18c69ef9d9bc6813655243616345ca5
#
_cell.length_a   1.000
_cell.length_b   1.000
_cell.length_c   1.000
_cell.angle_alpha   90.00
_cell.angle_beta   90.00
_cell.angle_gamma   90.00
#
_symmetry.space_group_name_H-M   'P 1'
#
loop_
_entity.id
_entity.type
_entity.pdbx_description
1 polymer ?
#
loop_
_entity_poly.entity_id
_entity_poly.type
_entity_poly.pdbx_seq_one_letter_code
_entity_poly.pdbx_strand_id
1 'polypeptide(L)' 'MRMTNREDARAKVGDTIKILGFSGTMYESEKKLIGKTGVVETIFDDGSLAGTWGSLHILPDDDYVVIK' A
#
# COMPACT_ATOMS: atom_id res chain seq x y z
N MET A 1 -19.37 -4.31 0.35
CA MET A 1 -18.52 -3.56 1.18
C MET A 1 -17.26 -3.16 0.49
N ARG A 2 -16.81 -2.00 0.71
CA ARG A 2 -15.65 -1.61 0.01
C ARG A 2 -14.43 -1.65 0.88
N MET A 3 -13.38 -2.14 0.34
CA MET A 3 -12.12 -2.13 1.02
C MET A 3 -11.54 -0.76 0.91
N THR A 4 -11.08 -0.23 2.00
CA THR A 4 -10.48 1.06 1.98
C THR A 4 -9.38 1.13 2.99
N ASN A 5 -8.40 1.92 2.67
CA ASN A 5 -7.27 2.20 3.51
C ASN A 5 -7.23 3.65 3.93
N ARG A 6 -8.29 4.39 3.67
CA ARG A 6 -8.18 5.78 3.95
C ARG A 6 -8.60 6.08 5.34
N GLU A 7 -9.16 6.39 5.96
CA GLU A 7 -9.38 6.80 7.32
C GLU A 7 -9.38 5.66 8.30
N ASP A 8 -10.08 4.58 7.94
CA ASP A 8 -10.30 3.53 8.91
C ASP A 8 -9.23 2.47 8.88
N ALA A 9 -8.59 2.29 7.75
CA ALA A 9 -7.64 1.21 7.56
C ALA A 9 -6.24 1.69 7.26
N ARG A 10 -5.89 2.88 7.73
CA ARG A 10 -4.59 3.43 7.46
C ARG A 10 -3.51 2.64 8.16
N ALA A 11 -2.48 2.28 7.41
CA ALA A 11 -1.41 1.46 7.94
C ALA A 11 -0.45 2.28 8.79
N LYS A 12 0.24 1.60 9.67
CA LYS A 12 1.30 2.18 10.51
C LYS A 12 2.56 1.40 10.28
N VAL A 13 3.69 1.99 10.65
CA VAL A 13 4.96 1.27 10.58
C VAL A 13 4.84 -0.02 11.38
N GLY A 14 5.26 -1.12 10.76
CA GLY A 14 5.17 -2.43 11.37
C GLY A 14 3.93 -3.21 10.98
N ASP A 15 2.95 -2.57 10.37
CA ASP A 15 1.75 -3.28 9.93
C ASP A 15 2.05 -4.06 8.66
N THR A 16 1.35 -5.18 8.50
CA THR A 16 1.37 -5.93 7.25
C THR A 16 0.21 -5.46 6.40
N ILE A 17 0.47 -5.19 5.15
CA ILE A 17 -0.58 -4.78 4.23
C ILE A 17 -0.60 -5.69 3.01
N LYS A 18 -1.75 -5.73 2.34
CA LYS A 18 -1.89 -6.39 1.06
C LYS A 18 -2.22 -5.32 0.03
N ILE A 19 -1.45 -5.31 -1.06
CA ILE A 19 -1.61 -4.32 -2.11
C ILE A 19 -2.74 -4.75 -3.02
N LEU A 20 -3.74 -3.88 -3.19
CA LEU A 20 -4.91 -4.18 -4.00
C LEU A 20 -4.89 -3.52 -5.36
N GLY A 21 -4.28 -2.34 -5.46
CA GLY A 21 -4.23 -1.65 -6.73
C GLY A 21 -3.57 -0.29 -6.58
N PHE A 22 -3.37 0.36 -7.72
CA PHE A 22 -2.74 1.68 -7.75
C PHE A 22 -3.64 2.63 -8.50
N SER A 23 -3.60 3.91 -8.11
CA SER A 23 -4.37 4.93 -8.79
C SER A 23 -3.63 5.34 -10.07
N GLY A 24 -4.38 5.83 -11.05
CA GLY A 24 -3.79 6.34 -12.27
C GLY A 24 -3.30 5.25 -13.19
N THR A 25 -2.36 5.62 -14.06
CA THR A 25 -1.78 4.68 -15.02
C THR A 25 -0.87 3.69 -14.31
N MET A 26 -1.09 2.42 -14.59
CA MET A 26 -0.36 1.37 -13.92
C MET A 26 0.73 0.82 -14.84
N TYR A 27 1.96 0.80 -14.35
CA TYR A 27 3.08 0.24 -15.08
C TYR A 27 3.25 -1.24 -14.74
N GLU A 28 4.08 -1.91 -15.54
CA GLU A 28 4.32 -3.33 -15.31
C GLU A 28 4.83 -3.63 -13.91
N SER A 29 5.72 -2.77 -13.42
CA SER A 29 6.29 -2.98 -12.10
C SER A 29 5.22 -2.88 -11.02
N GLU A 30 4.22 -2.03 -11.23
CA GLU A 30 3.13 -1.89 -10.28
C GLU A 30 2.18 -3.08 -10.34
N LYS A 31 1.90 -3.53 -11.55
CA LYS A 31 0.99 -4.67 -11.73
C LYS A 31 1.49 -5.91 -11.03
N LYS A 32 2.79 -6.08 -10.98
CA LYS A 32 3.39 -7.24 -10.33
C LYS A 32 3.20 -7.24 -8.84
N LEU A 33 2.94 -6.08 -8.27
CA LEU A 33 2.78 -5.97 -6.82
C LEU A 33 1.35 -6.21 -6.37
N ILE A 34 0.38 -6.18 -7.28
CA ILE A 34 -1.01 -6.37 -6.89
C ILE A 34 -1.18 -7.77 -6.32
N GLY A 35 -1.76 -7.84 -5.13
CA GLY A 35 -1.94 -9.10 -4.41
C GLY A 35 -0.80 -9.45 -3.49
N LYS A 36 0.30 -8.73 -3.56
CA LYS A 36 1.42 -9.00 -2.65
C LYS A 36 1.16 -8.44 -1.28
N THR A 37 1.78 -9.07 -0.29
CA THR A 37 1.76 -8.55 1.06
C THR A 37 3.15 -8.05 1.42
N GLY A 38 3.21 -7.17 2.39
CA GLY A 38 4.48 -6.67 2.88
C GLY A 38 4.29 -5.90 4.17
N VAL A 39 5.40 -5.58 4.80
CA VAL A 39 5.40 -4.86 6.06
C VAL A 39 5.81 -3.42 5.81
N VAL A 40 5.06 -2.50 6.39
CA VAL A 40 5.35 -1.07 6.26
C VAL A 40 6.59 -0.74 7.09
N GLU A 41 7.58 -0.15 6.44
CA GLU A 41 8.82 0.24 7.11
C GLU A 41 8.92 1.73 7.34
N THR A 42 8.34 2.53 6.46
CA THR A 42 8.43 3.99 6.56
C THR A 42 7.13 4.60 6.04
N ILE A 43 6.71 5.66 6.70
CA ILE A 43 5.59 6.45 6.23
C ILE A 43 6.11 7.86 6.03
N PHE A 44 5.94 8.38 4.81
CA PHE A 44 6.44 9.71 4.46
C PHE A 44 5.42 10.78 4.81
N ASP A 45 5.86 12.03 4.77
CA ASP A 45 5.01 13.15 5.16
C ASP A 45 3.76 13.28 4.31
N ASP A 46 3.83 12.86 3.05
CA ASP A 46 2.67 12.94 2.17
C ASP A 46 1.73 11.75 2.33
N GLY A 47 2.03 10.85 3.25
CA GLY A 47 1.20 9.66 3.47
C GLY A 47 1.63 8.44 2.67
N SER A 48 2.68 8.55 1.87
CA SER A 48 3.17 7.41 1.12
C SER A 48 3.83 6.39 2.02
N LEU A 49 3.79 5.14 1.61
CA LEU A 49 4.37 4.04 2.39
C LEU A 49 5.53 3.40 1.65
N ALA A 50 6.56 3.04 2.39
CA ALA A 50 7.63 2.20 1.87
C ALA A 50 7.71 0.96 2.74
N GLY A 51 8.05 -0.16 2.16
CA GLY A 51 8.11 -1.39 2.93
C GLY A 51 8.74 -2.52 2.14
N THR A 52 8.51 -3.73 2.64
CA THR A 52 9.22 -4.90 2.15
C THR A 52 8.74 -5.39 0.79
N TRP A 53 7.71 -4.79 0.23
CA TRP A 53 7.19 -5.22 -1.08
C TRP A 53 8.13 -4.84 -2.23
N GLY A 54 9.07 -3.96 -2.00
CA GLY A 54 10.00 -3.53 -3.03
C GLY A 54 10.28 -2.05 -2.93
N SER A 55 10.86 -1.48 -3.98
CA SER A 55 11.26 -0.08 -3.96
C SER A 55 10.13 0.88 -4.32
N LEU A 56 8.97 0.37 -4.70
CA LEU A 56 7.87 1.22 -5.10
C LEU A 56 7.12 1.72 -3.86
N HIS A 57 6.83 3.01 -3.82
CA HIS A 57 6.08 3.58 -2.71
C HIS A 57 4.59 3.44 -2.97
N ILE A 58 3.83 3.13 -1.93
CA ILE A 58 2.38 3.08 -2.00
C ILE A 58 1.87 4.47 -1.67
N LEU A 59 1.16 5.09 -2.60
CA LEU A 59 0.67 6.45 -2.43
C LEU A 59 -0.62 6.46 -1.63
N PRO A 60 -0.98 7.60 -1.03
CA PRO A 60 -2.21 7.66 -0.22
C PRO A 60 -3.47 7.30 -0.99
N ASP A 61 -3.46 7.51 -2.31
CA ASP A 61 -4.63 7.22 -3.14
C ASP A 61 -4.66 5.79 -3.64
N ASP A 62 -3.60 5.03 -3.41
CA ASP A 62 -3.55 3.64 -3.84
C ASP A 62 -4.37 2.78 -2.90
N ASP A 63 -4.76 1.61 -3.39
CA ASP A 63 -5.61 0.72 -2.61
C ASP A 63 -4.77 -0.36 -1.93
N TYR A 64 -4.97 -0.49 -0.64
CA TYR A 64 -4.37 -1.56 0.14
C TYR A 64 -5.25 -1.82 1.36
N VAL A 65 -5.03 -2.94 2.02
CA VAL A 65 -5.71 -3.22 3.28
C VAL A 65 -4.67 -3.66 4.29
N VAL A 66 -4.95 -3.35 5.54
CA VAL A 66 -4.10 -3.80 6.65
C VAL A 66 -4.56 -5.20 7.04
N ILE A 67 -3.61 -6.12 7.11
CA ILE A 67 -3.88 -7.50 7.48
C ILE A 67 -3.50 -7.68 8.93
N LYS A 68 -4.45 -8.14 9.70
CA LYS A 68 -4.22 -8.36 11.13
C LYS A 68 -3.89 -9.80 11.43
#